data_fcacad3d6f8a37377c641cc2d30962ec
#
_entry.id   fcacad3d6f8a37377c641cc2d30962ec
#
_cell.length_a   1.000
_cell.length_b   1.000
_cell.length_c   1.000
_cell.angle_alpha   90.00
_cell.angle_beta   90.00
_cell.angle_gamma   90.00
#
_symmetry.space_group_name_H-M   'P 1'
#
loop_
_entity.id
_entity.type
_entity.pdbx_description
1 polymer ?
#
loop_
_entity_poly.entity_id
_entity_poly.type
_entity_poly.pdbx_seq_one_letter_code
_entity_poly.pdbx_strand_id
1 'polypeptide(L)'
;MRRAVVVLATVLSVAPAQAQEHPFLADFSAIVREDQVLLEWTMVAGTTCDGTQVERAVNGGDWQVVGGISGLCGDVNAPVAYDWTDDGPQELSTLAYRLKLGAQGYSSTQQVRFERLTLRDHLAFPSPADEQVVLLFREAGTAQGVLDVFDRTGRPVMAPLQVRGERAELDVRAWPAGIHHYRATYGGRVHAGRFTVQH
;
A
#
# COMPACT_ATOMS: atom_id res chain seq x y z
N MET A 1 1.03 -41.71 47.64
CA MET A 1 0.90 -40.25 47.55
C MET A 1 1.71 -39.75 46.36
N ARG A 2 1.07 -39.44 45.21
CA ARG A 2 1.73 -38.91 44.01
C ARG A 2 1.60 -37.40 44.03
N ARG A 3 2.71 -36.69 44.09
CA ARG A 3 2.76 -35.23 44.00
C ARG A 3 2.71 -34.81 42.53
N ALA A 4 1.67 -34.10 42.13
CA ALA A 4 1.57 -33.46 40.83
C ALA A 4 2.42 -32.17 40.84
N VAL A 5 3.34 -32.06 39.91
CA VAL A 5 4.11 -30.85 39.65
C VAL A 5 3.36 -30.06 38.60
N VAL A 6 2.82 -28.90 38.97
CA VAL A 6 2.20 -27.95 38.03
C VAL A 6 3.32 -27.04 37.50
N VAL A 7 3.64 -27.19 36.22
CA VAL A 7 4.55 -26.28 35.52
C VAL A 7 3.73 -25.09 34.99
N LEU A 8 3.96 -23.93 35.57
CA LEU A 8 3.35 -22.66 35.13
C LEU A 8 4.17 -22.14 33.95
N ALA A 9 3.63 -22.23 32.73
CA ALA A 9 4.26 -21.65 31.55
C ALA A 9 3.92 -20.15 31.49
N THR A 10 4.90 -19.29 31.73
CA THR A 10 4.79 -17.84 31.54
C THR A 10 4.89 -17.51 30.08
N VAL A 11 3.79 -17.08 29.46
CA VAL A 11 3.78 -16.55 28.10
C VAL A 11 4.27 -15.10 28.16
N LEU A 12 5.51 -14.87 27.68
CA LEU A 12 6.00 -13.51 27.44
C LEU A 12 5.30 -12.97 26.19
N SER A 13 4.38 -12.01 26.35
CA SER A 13 3.85 -11.22 25.23
C SER A 13 4.91 -10.21 24.81
N VAL A 14 5.50 -10.38 23.65
CA VAL A 14 6.35 -9.37 23.00
C VAL A 14 5.41 -8.34 22.39
N ALA A 15 5.30 -7.16 23.02
CA ALA A 15 4.64 -6.01 22.40
C ALA A 15 5.47 -5.54 21.21
N PRO A 16 4.85 -5.17 20.07
CA PRO A 16 5.58 -4.59 18.96
C PRO A 16 6.28 -3.30 19.44
N ALA A 17 7.59 -3.21 19.23
CA ALA A 17 8.34 -2.00 19.48
C ALA A 17 7.81 -0.90 18.52
N GLN A 18 7.06 0.06 19.05
CA GLN A 18 6.74 1.26 18.29
C GLN A 18 8.04 2.04 18.12
N ALA A 19 8.42 2.32 16.89
CA ALA A 19 9.55 3.20 16.63
C ALA A 19 9.26 4.57 17.28
N GLN A 20 10.13 4.99 18.18
CA GLN A 20 9.98 6.28 18.85
C GLN A 20 10.17 7.38 17.81
N GLU A 21 9.23 8.34 17.77
CA GLU A 21 9.30 9.49 16.89
C GLU A 21 10.49 10.39 17.23
N HIS A 22 11.00 11.11 16.22
CA HIS A 22 12.09 12.04 16.42
C HIS A 22 11.69 13.16 17.41
N PRO A 23 12.56 13.58 18.36
CA PRO A 23 12.19 14.57 19.39
C PRO A 23 11.69 15.92 18.85
N PHE A 24 11.97 16.25 17.58
CA PHE A 24 11.49 17.47 16.93
C PHE A 24 10.09 17.34 16.37
N LEU A 25 9.52 16.14 16.33
CA LEU A 25 8.20 15.87 15.77
C LEU A 25 7.21 15.47 16.87
N ALA A 26 6.05 16.10 16.85
CA ALA A 26 4.90 15.67 17.64
C ALA A 26 4.21 14.47 16.99
N ASP A 27 4.14 14.47 15.68
CA ASP A 27 3.55 13.41 14.85
C ASP A 27 4.20 13.39 13.46
N PHE A 28 4.09 12.23 12.80
CA PHE A 28 4.36 12.06 11.37
C PHE A 28 3.48 10.93 10.84
N SER A 29 2.77 11.18 9.75
CA SER A 29 1.88 10.21 9.12
C SER A 29 2.00 10.22 7.60
N ALA A 30 1.64 9.09 6.97
CA ALA A 30 1.50 8.93 5.55
C ALA A 30 0.15 8.28 5.25
N ILE A 31 -0.63 8.87 4.34
CA ILE A 31 -2.00 8.46 4.05
C ILE A 31 -2.18 8.37 2.53
N VAL A 32 -2.65 7.23 2.04
CA VAL A 32 -3.03 7.09 0.62
C VAL A 32 -4.33 7.86 0.39
N ARG A 33 -4.29 8.81 -0.54
CA ARG A 33 -5.46 9.57 -0.99
C ARG A 33 -5.54 9.50 -2.51
N GLU A 34 -6.60 8.88 -3.01
CA GLU A 34 -6.76 8.67 -4.45
C GLU A 34 -5.49 8.07 -5.08
N ASP A 35 -4.86 8.78 -6.01
CA ASP A 35 -3.67 8.33 -6.74
C ASP A 35 -2.35 8.88 -6.15
N GLN A 36 -2.38 9.41 -4.93
CA GLN A 36 -1.29 10.11 -4.28
C GLN A 36 -1.07 9.59 -2.84
N VAL A 37 0.08 9.95 -2.24
CA VAL A 37 0.31 9.76 -0.82
C VAL A 37 0.54 11.11 -0.17
N LEU A 38 -0.36 11.49 0.75
CA LEU A 38 -0.23 12.67 1.58
C LEU A 38 0.61 12.34 2.82
N LEU A 39 1.64 13.13 3.06
CA LEU A 39 2.44 13.11 4.27
C LEU A 39 2.10 14.35 5.09
N GLU A 40 1.86 14.15 6.38
CA GLU A 40 1.57 15.23 7.34
C GLU A 40 2.47 15.07 8.54
N TRP A 41 3.03 16.17 9.03
CA TRP A 41 3.83 16.16 10.27
C TRP A 41 3.75 17.48 11.00
N THR A 42 4.00 17.45 12.30
CA THR A 42 4.02 18.63 13.16
C THR A 42 5.37 18.74 13.87
N MET A 43 6.08 19.84 13.65
CA MET A 43 7.27 20.19 14.44
C MET A 43 6.83 20.72 15.80
N VAL A 44 7.49 20.27 16.88
CA VAL A 44 7.21 20.78 18.22
C VAL A 44 7.82 22.19 18.40
N ALA A 45 7.19 23.01 19.25
CA ALA A 45 7.74 24.33 19.61
C ALA A 45 9.15 24.20 20.22
N GLY A 46 10.00 25.17 19.95
CA GLY A 46 11.39 25.18 20.44
C GLY A 46 12.36 24.40 19.58
N THR A 47 11.92 23.85 18.45
CA THR A 47 12.75 23.08 17.53
C THR A 47 12.81 23.74 16.15
N THR A 48 14.00 23.75 15.56
CA THR A 48 14.21 24.24 14.21
C THR A 48 15.20 23.35 13.47
N CYS A 49 15.07 23.23 12.16
CA CYS A 49 16.01 22.53 11.29
C CYS A 49 16.26 23.31 9.99
N ASP A 50 17.33 22.95 9.28
CA ASP A 50 17.67 23.55 7.99
C ASP A 50 17.13 22.68 6.86
N GLY A 51 15.86 22.91 6.55
CA GLY A 51 15.09 22.15 5.57
C GLY A 51 14.65 20.78 6.04
N THR A 52 13.60 20.27 5.37
CA THR A 52 13.09 18.92 5.52
C THR A 52 13.14 18.22 4.17
N GLN A 53 13.81 17.08 4.07
CA GLN A 53 13.75 16.22 2.89
C GLN A 53 12.78 15.07 3.15
N VAL A 54 11.97 14.77 2.15
CA VAL A 54 11.12 13.58 2.13
C VAL A 54 11.86 12.48 1.37
N GLU A 55 12.10 11.37 2.05
CA GLU A 55 12.71 10.19 1.45
C GLU A 55 11.68 9.06 1.35
N ARG A 56 11.69 8.35 0.22
CA ARG A 56 10.84 7.20 -0.06
C ARG A 56 11.69 5.97 -0.38
N ALA A 57 11.32 4.82 0.18
CA ALA A 57 11.80 3.50 -0.23
C ALA A 57 10.64 2.68 -0.78
N VAL A 58 10.86 1.94 -1.86
CA VAL A 58 9.86 1.11 -2.54
C VAL A 58 10.18 -0.36 -2.29
N ASN A 59 9.20 -1.12 -1.78
CA ASN A 59 9.31 -2.56 -1.52
C ASN A 59 10.56 -2.96 -0.69
N GLY A 60 10.95 -2.09 0.26
CA GLY A 60 12.13 -2.31 1.11
C GLY A 60 13.47 -2.05 0.42
N GLY A 61 13.47 -1.41 -0.76
CA GLY A 61 14.67 -0.99 -1.48
C GLY A 61 15.34 0.24 -0.86
N ASP A 62 16.23 0.87 -1.64
CA ASP A 62 17.00 2.02 -1.20
C ASP A 62 16.15 3.28 -1.02
N TRP A 63 16.56 4.12 -0.05
CA TRP A 63 15.95 5.42 0.18
C TRP A 63 16.32 6.42 -0.90
N GLN A 64 15.34 7.08 -1.47
CA GLN A 64 15.49 8.12 -2.47
C GLN A 64 14.79 9.39 -2.01
N VAL A 65 15.46 10.54 -2.20
CA VAL A 65 14.83 11.84 -1.97
C VAL A 65 13.80 12.07 -3.07
N VAL A 66 12.53 12.21 -2.68
CA VAL A 66 11.41 12.44 -3.60
C VAL A 66 10.87 13.87 -3.51
N GLY A 67 11.25 14.61 -2.47
CA GLY A 67 10.85 16.01 -2.30
C GLY A 67 11.31 16.58 -0.99
N GLY A 68 10.69 17.69 -0.58
CA GLY A 68 10.99 18.33 0.68
C GLY A 68 10.54 19.78 0.75
N ILE A 69 10.76 20.39 1.92
CA ILE A 69 10.50 21.79 2.19
C ILE A 69 11.84 22.48 2.44
N SER A 70 12.14 23.50 1.65
CA SER A 70 13.37 24.28 1.76
C SER A 70 13.23 25.39 2.80
N GLY A 71 14.37 25.79 3.36
CA GLY A 71 14.45 26.86 4.35
C GLY A 71 14.30 26.36 5.78
N LEU A 72 14.18 27.30 6.72
CA LEU A 72 14.08 26.99 8.14
C LEU A 72 12.76 26.27 8.42
N CYS A 73 12.81 25.08 9.01
CA CYS A 73 11.68 24.34 9.48
C CYS A 73 11.48 24.50 11.00
N GLY A 74 10.21 24.48 11.44
CA GLY A 74 9.85 24.69 12.85
C GLY A 74 9.85 26.15 13.28
N ASP A 75 9.50 26.36 14.54
CA ASP A 75 9.46 27.67 15.19
C ASP A 75 9.82 27.51 16.69
N VAL A 76 10.50 28.50 17.26
CA VAL A 76 10.94 28.49 18.65
C VAL A 76 9.77 28.74 19.62
N ASN A 77 8.67 29.33 19.19
CA ASN A 77 7.58 29.76 20.04
C ASN A 77 6.33 28.90 19.91
N ALA A 78 6.11 28.25 18.75
CA ALA A 78 4.88 27.52 18.48
C ALA A 78 5.13 26.23 17.66
N PRO A 79 4.28 25.20 17.80
CA PRO A 79 4.28 24.07 16.89
C PRO A 79 3.94 24.51 15.47
N VAL A 80 4.56 23.87 14.46
CA VAL A 80 4.30 24.17 13.04
C VAL A 80 3.91 22.88 12.32
N ALA A 81 2.73 22.88 11.73
CA ALA A 81 2.25 21.79 10.88
C ALA A 81 2.73 21.97 9.44
N TYR A 82 3.07 20.87 8.81
CA TYR A 82 3.47 20.77 7.41
C TYR A 82 2.75 19.62 6.73
N ASP A 83 2.59 19.75 5.43
CA ASP A 83 2.16 18.68 4.55
C ASP A 83 3.01 18.65 3.28
N TRP A 84 3.07 17.47 2.68
CA TRP A 84 3.70 17.26 1.39
C TRP A 84 3.06 16.07 0.69
N THR A 85 2.86 16.17 -0.63
CA THR A 85 2.20 15.15 -1.41
C THR A 85 3.18 14.47 -2.37
N ASP A 86 3.22 13.14 -2.33
CA ASP A 86 3.85 12.33 -3.37
C ASP A 86 2.85 12.13 -4.51
N ASP A 87 3.04 12.86 -5.60
CA ASP A 87 2.18 12.81 -6.79
C ASP A 87 2.51 11.64 -7.74
N GLY A 88 3.62 10.96 -7.51
CA GLY A 88 4.10 9.85 -8.35
C GLY A 88 4.49 8.61 -7.55
N PRO A 89 3.61 8.09 -6.66
CA PRO A 89 3.89 6.86 -5.96
C PRO A 89 3.92 5.68 -6.94
N GLN A 90 4.83 4.72 -6.72
CA GLN A 90 4.89 3.53 -7.56
C GLN A 90 3.66 2.65 -7.36
N GLU A 91 3.00 2.28 -8.47
CA GLU A 91 1.85 1.37 -8.48
C GLU A 91 2.17 0.03 -7.80
N LEU A 92 1.18 -0.54 -7.12
CA LEU A 92 1.21 -1.90 -6.55
C LEU A 92 2.42 -2.20 -5.67
N SER A 93 2.80 -1.22 -4.84
CA SER A 93 3.99 -1.33 -4.01
C SER A 93 3.71 -1.02 -2.54
N THR A 94 4.59 -1.49 -1.68
CA THR A 94 4.71 -1.01 -0.31
C THR A 94 5.69 0.15 -0.31
N LEU A 95 5.23 1.32 0.08
CA LEU A 95 6.01 2.54 0.15
C LEU A 95 6.33 2.83 1.61
N ALA A 96 7.59 3.09 1.88
CA ALA A 96 8.05 3.56 3.17
C ALA A 96 8.53 5.01 3.02
N TYR A 97 8.12 5.88 3.93
CA TYR A 97 8.51 7.29 3.95
C TYR A 97 9.19 7.64 5.25
N ARG A 98 10.16 8.52 5.19
CA ARG A 98 10.78 9.18 6.34
C ARG A 98 11.14 10.61 6.01
N LEU A 99 11.26 11.42 7.04
CA LEU A 99 11.72 12.80 6.94
C LEU A 99 13.16 12.87 7.39
N LYS A 100 14.00 13.59 6.65
CA LYS A 100 15.32 14.01 7.10
C LYS A 100 15.25 15.48 7.51
N LEU A 101 15.49 15.75 8.77
CA LEU A 101 15.35 17.07 9.40
C LEU A 101 16.69 17.80 9.41
N GLY A 102 17.14 18.28 8.26
CA GLY A 102 18.45 18.91 8.10
C GLY A 102 19.57 18.00 8.60
N ALA A 103 20.40 18.49 9.51
CA ALA A 103 21.47 17.75 10.17
C ALA A 103 21.03 17.01 11.44
N GLN A 104 19.76 17.14 11.86
CA GLN A 104 19.25 16.62 13.14
C GLN A 104 18.92 15.11 13.11
N GLY A 105 18.81 14.52 11.93
CA GLY A 105 18.52 13.10 11.78
C GLY A 105 17.23 12.80 11.04
N TYR A 106 16.63 11.64 11.33
CA TYR A 106 15.48 11.11 10.64
C TYR A 106 14.29 10.93 11.57
N SER A 107 13.07 11.10 11.03
CA SER A 107 11.81 10.71 11.68
C SER A 107 11.71 9.19 11.84
N SER A 108 10.66 8.73 12.50
CA SER A 108 10.15 7.37 12.32
C SER A 108 9.84 7.09 10.86
N THR A 109 9.71 5.80 10.51
CA THR A 109 9.32 5.38 9.15
C THR A 109 7.83 5.09 9.13
N GLN A 110 7.12 5.72 8.19
CA GLN A 110 5.72 5.44 7.90
C GLN A 110 5.62 4.53 6.67
N GLN A 111 4.81 3.47 6.76
CA GLN A 111 4.60 2.56 5.65
C GLN A 111 3.14 2.61 5.18
N VAL A 112 2.96 2.65 3.88
CA VAL A 112 1.65 2.55 3.23
C VAL A 112 1.69 1.51 2.11
N ARG A 113 0.57 0.84 1.89
CA ARG A 113 0.38 -0.04 0.75
C ARG A 113 -0.36 0.72 -0.33
N PHE A 114 0.33 0.96 -1.45
CA PHE A 114 -0.24 1.67 -2.59
C PHE A 114 -0.70 0.68 -3.64
N GLU A 115 -1.95 0.21 -3.51
CA GLU A 115 -2.58 -0.77 -4.42
C GLU A 115 -3.46 -0.07 -5.48
N ARG A 116 -2.99 1.04 -6.03
CA ARG A 116 -3.69 1.82 -7.04
C ARG A 116 -3.03 1.67 -8.41
N LEU A 117 -3.86 1.86 -9.45
CA LEU A 117 -3.41 1.99 -10.82
C LEU A 117 -3.48 3.46 -11.22
N THR A 118 -2.34 4.04 -11.59
CA THR A 118 -2.24 5.44 -12.04
C THR A 118 -2.02 5.52 -13.56
N LEU A 119 -1.33 4.50 -14.13
CA LEU A 119 -0.94 4.46 -15.54
C LEU A 119 -1.80 3.52 -16.39
N ARG A 120 -2.58 2.63 -15.77
CA ARG A 120 -3.35 1.59 -16.45
C ARG A 120 -4.80 1.61 -16.03
N ASP A 121 -5.69 1.24 -16.94
CA ASP A 121 -7.12 1.17 -16.63
C ASP A 121 -7.49 -0.07 -15.83
N HIS A 122 -6.76 -1.17 -16.04
CA HIS A 122 -6.94 -2.42 -15.29
C HIS A 122 -5.67 -3.28 -15.31
N LEU A 123 -5.56 -4.18 -14.35
CA LEU A 123 -4.45 -5.14 -14.24
C LEU A 123 -4.90 -6.42 -13.54
N ALA A 124 -4.35 -7.56 -13.98
CA ALA A 124 -4.43 -8.83 -13.26
C ALA A 124 -3.04 -9.19 -12.71
N PHE A 125 -2.95 -9.52 -11.40
CA PHE A 125 -1.69 -9.91 -10.77
C PHE A 125 -1.92 -10.85 -9.55
N PRO A 126 -0.94 -11.69 -9.17
CA PRO A 126 0.22 -12.03 -9.96
C PRO A 126 -0.16 -12.71 -11.29
N SER A 127 0.73 -12.65 -12.26
CA SER A 127 0.64 -13.46 -13.47
C SER A 127 2.05 -13.88 -13.88
N PRO A 128 2.41 -15.16 -13.71
CA PRO A 128 1.58 -16.31 -13.36
C PRO A 128 1.03 -16.24 -11.92
N ALA A 129 -0.18 -16.81 -11.73
CA ALA A 129 -0.85 -16.99 -10.45
C ALA A 129 -0.89 -18.49 -10.11
N ASP A 130 -0.65 -18.83 -8.84
CA ASP A 130 -0.73 -20.19 -8.32
C ASP A 130 -2.04 -20.42 -7.56
N GLU A 131 -2.29 -19.65 -6.51
CA GLU A 131 -3.46 -19.81 -5.65
C GLU A 131 -4.55 -18.75 -5.93
N GLN A 132 -4.13 -17.52 -6.17
CA GLN A 132 -5.04 -16.38 -6.26
C GLN A 132 -4.57 -15.39 -7.32
N VAL A 133 -5.52 -14.82 -8.06
CA VAL A 133 -5.30 -13.65 -8.91
C VAL A 133 -6.17 -12.50 -8.42
N VAL A 134 -5.59 -11.30 -8.41
CA VAL A 134 -6.26 -10.05 -8.09
C VAL A 134 -6.44 -9.27 -9.38
N LEU A 135 -7.65 -8.81 -9.63
CA LEU A 135 -7.97 -7.90 -10.71
C LEU A 135 -8.20 -6.52 -10.11
N LEU A 136 -7.46 -5.53 -10.59
CA LEU A 136 -7.66 -4.13 -10.24
C LEU A 136 -8.23 -3.37 -11.43
N PHE A 137 -9.13 -2.42 -11.14
CA PHE A 137 -9.81 -1.58 -12.12
C PHE A 137 -9.73 -0.13 -11.65
N ARG A 138 -9.02 0.72 -12.40
CA ARG A 138 -8.96 2.16 -12.11
C ARG A 138 -10.33 2.80 -12.32
N GLU A 139 -10.68 3.75 -11.46
CA GLU A 139 -11.91 4.53 -11.56
C GLU A 139 -13.22 3.72 -11.48
N ALA A 140 -13.17 2.45 -11.04
CA ALA A 140 -14.40 1.70 -10.78
C ALA A 140 -15.16 2.26 -9.58
N GLY A 141 -14.48 2.89 -8.63
CA GLY A 141 -15.04 3.54 -7.46
C GLY A 141 -16.01 2.62 -6.72
N THR A 142 -17.25 3.03 -6.53
CA THR A 142 -18.33 2.23 -5.94
C THR A 142 -19.21 1.52 -6.98
N ALA A 143 -18.87 1.60 -8.27
CA ALA A 143 -19.65 1.02 -9.34
C ALA A 143 -19.78 -0.50 -9.18
N GLN A 144 -20.93 -1.01 -9.58
CA GLN A 144 -21.16 -2.46 -9.70
C GLN A 144 -20.81 -2.89 -11.12
N GLY A 145 -20.19 -4.05 -11.22
CA GLY A 145 -19.83 -4.64 -12.49
C GLY A 145 -20.02 -6.15 -12.50
N VAL A 146 -19.88 -6.73 -13.68
CA VAL A 146 -19.90 -8.18 -13.90
C VAL A 146 -18.54 -8.59 -14.45
N LEU A 147 -17.96 -9.61 -13.84
CA LEU A 147 -16.70 -10.22 -14.26
C LEU A 147 -16.98 -11.62 -14.81
N ASP A 148 -16.60 -11.83 -16.05
CA ASP A 148 -16.58 -13.13 -16.73
C ASP A 148 -15.12 -13.56 -16.91
N VAL A 149 -14.84 -14.85 -16.73
CA VAL A 149 -13.50 -15.43 -17.00
C VAL A 149 -13.64 -16.68 -17.85
N PHE A 150 -12.76 -16.81 -18.83
CA PHE A 150 -12.76 -17.84 -19.84
C PHE A 150 -11.40 -18.53 -19.92
N ASP A 151 -11.39 -19.81 -20.27
CA ASP A 151 -10.17 -20.50 -20.65
C ASP A 151 -9.68 -20.07 -22.04
N ARG A 152 -8.54 -20.63 -22.47
CA ARG A 152 -7.94 -20.36 -23.79
C ARG A 152 -8.85 -20.74 -24.98
N THR A 153 -9.89 -21.57 -24.74
CA THR A 153 -10.84 -22.01 -25.79
C THR A 153 -12.11 -21.17 -25.80
N GLY A 154 -12.22 -20.18 -24.90
CA GLY A 154 -13.39 -19.32 -24.73
C GLY A 154 -14.51 -19.94 -23.91
N ARG A 155 -14.27 -21.05 -23.21
CA ARG A 155 -15.25 -21.64 -22.28
C ARG A 155 -15.20 -20.91 -20.94
N PRO A 156 -16.36 -20.57 -20.34
CA PRO A 156 -16.39 -20.01 -19.00
C PRO A 156 -15.77 -20.98 -17.99
N VAL A 157 -14.89 -20.48 -17.11
CA VAL A 157 -14.29 -21.26 -16.02
C VAL A 157 -15.01 -21.06 -14.69
N MET A 158 -15.90 -20.08 -14.63
CA MET A 158 -16.73 -19.78 -13.47
C MET A 158 -18.05 -19.13 -13.90
N ALA A 159 -19.02 -19.10 -13.02
CA ALA A 159 -20.23 -18.29 -13.21
C ALA A 159 -19.86 -16.80 -13.18
N PRO A 160 -20.63 -15.93 -13.90
CA PRO A 160 -20.41 -14.48 -13.85
C PRO A 160 -20.43 -13.97 -12.40
N LEU A 161 -19.35 -13.27 -12.00
CA LEU A 161 -19.19 -12.74 -10.66
C LEU A 161 -19.64 -11.29 -10.60
N GLN A 162 -20.53 -10.96 -9.67
CA GLN A 162 -20.86 -9.56 -9.36
C GLN A 162 -19.68 -8.97 -8.57
N VAL A 163 -19.10 -7.90 -9.10
CA VAL A 163 -17.96 -7.21 -8.49
C VAL A 163 -18.35 -5.78 -8.12
N ARG A 164 -17.75 -5.28 -7.05
CA ARG A 164 -17.95 -3.91 -6.57
C ARG A 164 -16.61 -3.28 -6.27
N GLY A 165 -16.47 -2.01 -6.63
CA GLY A 165 -15.23 -1.27 -6.37
C GLY A 165 -14.11 -1.66 -7.32
N GLU A 166 -12.91 -1.26 -6.95
CA GLU A 166 -11.74 -1.31 -7.81
C GLU A 166 -10.98 -2.64 -7.77
N ARG A 167 -11.43 -3.60 -6.94
CA ARG A 167 -10.70 -4.85 -6.69
C ARG A 167 -11.62 -6.07 -6.75
N ALA A 168 -11.19 -7.10 -7.47
CA ALA A 168 -11.78 -8.44 -7.43
C ALA A 168 -10.70 -9.49 -7.19
N GLU A 169 -10.97 -10.45 -6.31
CA GLU A 169 -10.07 -11.54 -5.99
C GLU A 169 -10.68 -12.87 -6.44
N LEU A 170 -9.89 -13.67 -7.16
CA LEU A 170 -10.28 -14.97 -7.68
C LEU A 170 -9.38 -16.05 -7.12
N ASP A 171 -9.97 -17.08 -6.51
CA ASP A 171 -9.27 -18.32 -6.16
C ASP A 171 -9.11 -19.16 -7.42
N VAL A 172 -7.88 -19.39 -7.84
CA VAL A 172 -7.54 -20.10 -9.07
C VAL A 172 -6.93 -21.48 -8.84
N ARG A 173 -6.84 -21.95 -7.57
CA ARG A 173 -6.23 -23.24 -7.21
C ARG A 173 -6.84 -24.44 -7.92
N ALA A 174 -8.13 -24.38 -8.21
CA ALA A 174 -8.84 -25.46 -8.91
C ALA A 174 -8.93 -25.26 -10.44
N TRP A 175 -8.31 -24.20 -10.98
CA TRP A 175 -8.40 -23.91 -12.40
C TRP A 175 -7.28 -24.61 -13.18
N PRO A 176 -7.53 -24.99 -14.44
CA PRO A 176 -6.46 -25.55 -15.28
C PRO A 176 -5.29 -24.59 -15.45
N ALA A 177 -4.07 -25.10 -15.41
CA ALA A 177 -2.90 -24.31 -15.74
C ALA A 177 -2.98 -23.81 -17.20
N GLY A 178 -2.58 -22.56 -17.44
CA GLY A 178 -2.60 -21.94 -18.76
C GLY A 178 -3.12 -20.50 -18.76
N ILE A 179 -3.38 -19.98 -19.95
CA ILE A 179 -3.86 -18.62 -20.15
C ILE A 179 -5.38 -18.57 -19.93
N HIS A 180 -5.80 -17.63 -19.12
CA HIS A 180 -7.20 -17.27 -18.88
C HIS A 180 -7.45 -15.85 -19.36
N HIS A 181 -8.62 -15.62 -19.94
CA HIS A 181 -9.09 -14.31 -20.39
C HIS A 181 -10.20 -13.83 -19.48
N TYR A 182 -10.17 -12.57 -19.12
CA TYR A 182 -11.27 -11.96 -18.37
C TYR A 182 -11.90 -10.80 -19.11
N ARG A 183 -13.17 -10.57 -18.81
CA ARG A 183 -13.94 -9.41 -19.23
C ARG A 183 -14.71 -8.89 -18.04
N ALA A 184 -14.44 -7.66 -17.65
CA ALA A 184 -15.19 -6.97 -16.59
C ALA A 184 -15.95 -5.79 -17.20
N THR A 185 -17.23 -5.66 -16.87
CA THR A 185 -18.08 -4.57 -17.34
C THR A 185 -18.51 -3.74 -16.15
N TYR A 186 -18.10 -2.48 -16.09
CA TYR A 186 -18.46 -1.51 -15.07
C TYR A 186 -19.07 -0.27 -15.72
N GLY A 187 -20.26 0.14 -15.28
CA GLY A 187 -20.87 1.38 -15.74
C GLY A 187 -20.93 1.56 -17.26
N GLY A 188 -21.04 0.45 -18.02
CA GLY A 188 -21.02 0.46 -19.47
C GLY A 188 -19.63 0.44 -20.10
N ARG A 189 -18.54 0.51 -19.32
CA ARG A 189 -17.17 0.31 -19.81
C ARG A 189 -16.77 -1.16 -19.71
N VAL A 190 -16.04 -1.64 -20.71
CA VAL A 190 -15.52 -3.01 -20.76
C VAL A 190 -14.02 -2.99 -20.61
N HIS A 191 -13.53 -3.72 -19.60
CA HIS A 191 -12.12 -4.00 -19.36
C HIS A 191 -11.88 -5.45 -19.72
N ALA A 192 -10.95 -5.73 -20.60
CA ALA A 192 -10.61 -7.10 -21.04
C ALA A 192 -9.11 -7.32 -20.99
N GLY A 193 -8.71 -8.46 -20.48
CA GLY A 193 -7.31 -8.80 -20.35
C GLY A 193 -7.10 -10.30 -20.19
N ARG A 194 -5.88 -10.67 -19.80
CA ARG A 194 -5.50 -12.06 -19.58
C ARG A 194 -4.53 -12.18 -18.41
N PHE A 195 -4.50 -13.37 -17.82
CA PHE A 195 -3.50 -13.80 -16.85
C PHE A 195 -3.17 -15.27 -17.06
N THR A 196 -2.08 -15.73 -16.47
CA THR A 196 -1.65 -17.13 -16.55
C THR A 196 -1.85 -17.78 -15.19
N VAL A 197 -2.40 -18.99 -15.15
CA VAL A 197 -2.43 -19.86 -13.97
C VAL A 197 -1.33 -20.90 -14.13
N GLN A 198 -0.58 -21.13 -13.04
CA GLN A 198 0.53 -22.10 -13.00
C GLN A 198 0.48 -22.80 -11.63
N HIS A 199 0.51 -24.12 -11.67
CA HIS A 199 0.62 -25.01 -10.49
C HIS A 199 1.85 -25.88 -10.64
#